data_690af98e0fcbfea1585d84748133df95
#
_entry.id   690af98e0fcbfea1585d84748133df95
#
_cell.length_a   1.000
_cell.length_b   1.000
_cell.length_c   1.000
_cell.angle_alpha   90.00
_cell.angle_beta   90.00
_cell.angle_gamma   90.00
#
_symmetry.space_group_name_H-M   'P 1'
#
loop_
_entity.id
_entity.type
_entity.pdbx_description
1 polymer ?
#
loop_
_entity_poly.entity_id
_entity_poly.type
_entity_poly.pdbx_seq_one_letter_code
_entity_poly.pdbx_strand_id
1 'polypeptide(L)'
;MYAQKSAFFTFSIFHISLKNVSITNIDNNNIKINTIFDVYNPNEGTLILEDINYNVNLDKIRIASGDIGQRPEGFVDSQAGIYPIIGNGTVMLKDEKTIQKDNRIENVWNKITDETSSFQVNGSFAYRQTSSFQAFGGEIDFDLTHP
;
A
#
# COMPACT_ATOMS: atom_id res chain seq x y z
N MET A 1 -0.35 24.78 -29.67
CA MET A 1 -0.16 24.27 -29.08
C MET A 1 -0.01 24.08 -28.28
N TYR A 2 -0.02 23.91 -28.32
CA TYR A 2 0.28 23.50 -27.38
C TYR A 2 0.82 23.00 -26.73
N ALA A 3 0.87 22.63 -26.86
CA ALA A 3 1.28 21.94 -26.18
C ALA A 3 2.16 21.96 -25.50
N GLN A 4 2.63 22.05 -25.53
CA GLN A 4 3.45 21.96 -24.68
C GLN A 4 3.33 22.22 -23.55
N LYS A 5 2.86 22.31 -23.51
CA LYS A 5 2.70 22.56 -22.41
C LYS A 5 3.10 22.00 -21.39
N SER A 6 3.02 21.70 -21.30
CA SER A 6 3.08 21.04 -20.25
C SER A 6 4.16 20.16 -19.99
N ALA A 7 5.09 20.08 -20.75
CA ALA A 7 6.11 19.10 -20.54
C ALA A 7 6.83 19.26 -19.23
N PHE A 8 6.96 20.43 -18.69
CA PHE A 8 7.61 20.54 -17.42
C PHE A 8 6.71 20.26 -16.26
N PHE A 9 5.45 20.06 -16.50
CA PHE A 9 4.56 19.69 -15.45
C PHE A 9 4.21 18.24 -15.51
N THR A 10 5.08 17.46 -16.12
CA THR A 10 4.75 16.06 -16.28
C THR A 10 5.12 15.25 -15.07
N PHE A 11 4.83 15.75 -13.90
CA PHE A 11 4.90 14.89 -12.73
C PHE A 11 3.81 13.85 -12.84
N SER A 12 4.20 12.61 -12.97
CA SER A 12 3.25 11.50 -12.99
C SER A 12 3.18 10.91 -11.62
N ILE A 13 1.97 10.52 -11.25
CA ILE A 13 1.75 9.91 -9.96
C ILE A 13 2.38 8.54 -9.93
N PHE A 14 2.85 8.09 -8.78
CA PHE A 14 3.24 6.72 -8.57
C PHE A 14 2.16 5.78 -9.07
N HIS A 15 2.57 4.69 -9.65
CA HIS A 15 1.66 3.61 -9.97
C HIS A 15 1.75 2.57 -8.87
N ILE A 16 0.72 2.46 -8.08
CA ILE A 16 0.65 1.43 -7.06
C ILE A 16 -0.23 0.31 -7.55
N SER A 17 0.23 -0.91 -7.40
CA SER A 17 -0.55 -2.07 -7.76
C SER A 17 -0.44 -3.11 -6.67
N LEU A 18 -1.40 -4.01 -6.65
CA LEU A 18 -1.46 -5.06 -5.65
C LEU A 18 -0.90 -6.31 -6.28
N LYS A 19 0.26 -6.71 -5.84
CA LYS A 19 0.91 -7.88 -6.40
C LYS A 19 0.29 -9.15 -5.87
N ASN A 20 -0.03 -9.17 -4.59
CA ASN A 20 -0.61 -10.36 -3.99
C ASN A 20 -1.25 -10.06 -2.66
N VAL A 21 -2.29 -10.80 -2.35
CA VAL A 21 -2.86 -10.89 -1.01
C VAL A 21 -2.98 -12.36 -0.72
N SER A 22 -2.30 -12.84 0.30
CA SER A 22 -2.34 -14.26 0.63
C SER A 22 -2.66 -14.45 2.10
N ILE A 23 -3.24 -15.59 2.39
CA ILE A 23 -3.72 -15.94 3.73
C ILE A 23 -2.94 -17.15 4.20
N THR A 24 -2.47 -17.07 5.43
CA THR A 24 -1.85 -18.21 6.10
C THR A 24 -2.65 -18.50 7.34
N ASN A 25 -3.12 -19.72 7.47
CA ASN A 25 -3.84 -20.14 8.67
C ASN A 25 -2.85 -20.38 9.79
N ILE A 26 -3.10 -19.76 10.93
CA ILE A 26 -2.29 -20.00 12.12
C ILE A 26 -2.96 -21.04 12.97
N ASP A 27 -4.25 -20.81 13.26
CA ASP A 27 -5.06 -21.78 14.01
C ASP A 27 -6.53 -21.51 13.70
N ASN A 28 -7.44 -22.10 14.46
CA ASN A 28 -8.86 -21.99 14.16
C ASN A 28 -9.42 -20.58 14.32
N ASN A 29 -8.71 -19.73 15.05
CA ASN A 29 -9.18 -18.38 15.36
C ASN A 29 -8.28 -17.28 14.87
N ASN A 30 -7.14 -17.61 14.26
CA ASN A 30 -6.18 -16.62 13.83
C ASN A 30 -5.66 -16.94 12.45
N ILE A 31 -5.54 -15.89 11.64
CA ILE A 31 -4.92 -16.00 10.33
C ILE A 31 -3.92 -14.86 10.18
N LYS A 32 -3.03 -15.04 9.24
CA LYS A 32 -2.09 -14.00 8.86
C LYS A 32 -2.40 -13.59 7.43
N ILE A 33 -2.54 -12.30 7.21
CA ILE A 33 -2.73 -11.77 5.87
C ILE A 33 -1.43 -11.11 5.44
N ASN A 34 -0.93 -11.52 4.28
CA ASN A 34 0.25 -10.93 3.67
C ASN A 34 -0.21 -10.11 2.48
N THR A 35 0.13 -8.84 2.47
CA THR A 35 -0.24 -7.93 1.39
C THR A 35 1.05 -7.43 0.75
N ILE A 36 1.13 -7.55 -0.56
CA ILE A 36 2.32 -7.15 -1.30
C ILE A 36 1.92 -6.13 -2.35
N PHE A 37 2.56 -4.97 -2.29
CA PHE A 37 2.35 -3.90 -3.25
C PHE A 37 3.58 -3.75 -4.12
N ASP A 38 3.37 -3.44 -5.39
CA ASP A 38 4.42 -2.93 -6.27
C ASP A 38 4.15 -1.44 -6.46
N VAL A 39 5.18 -0.64 -6.26
CA VAL A 39 5.06 0.82 -6.44
C VAL A 39 6.09 1.23 -7.47
N TYR A 40 5.61 1.76 -8.58
CA TYR A 40 6.43 2.16 -9.71
C TYR A 40 6.49 3.68 -9.79
N ASN A 41 7.68 4.21 -9.95
CA ASN A 41 7.91 5.64 -10.13
C ASN A 41 8.11 5.92 -11.62
N PRO A 42 7.11 6.50 -12.30
CA PRO A 42 7.25 6.78 -13.74
C PRO A 42 8.03 8.04 -14.06
N ASN A 43 8.50 8.74 -13.05
CA ASN A 43 9.23 9.99 -13.26
C ASN A 43 10.72 9.73 -13.44
N GLU A 44 11.42 10.71 -13.95
CA GLU A 44 12.86 10.57 -14.11
C GLU A 44 13.59 10.76 -12.80
N GLY A 45 13.05 11.55 -11.91
CA GLY A 45 13.69 11.82 -10.63
C GLY A 45 13.23 10.84 -9.56
N THR A 46 13.92 10.86 -8.44
CA THR A 46 13.61 10.01 -7.32
C THR A 46 12.41 10.56 -6.55
N LEU A 47 11.50 9.68 -6.21
CA LEU A 47 10.41 9.99 -5.32
C LEU A 47 10.60 9.22 -4.03
N ILE A 48 10.15 9.80 -2.95
CA ILE A 48 10.20 9.15 -1.65
C ILE A 48 8.79 8.79 -1.25
N LEU A 49 8.56 7.51 -1.05
CA LEU A 49 7.31 7.02 -0.52
C LEU A 49 7.42 7.05 0.99
N GLU A 50 6.53 7.77 1.65
CA GLU A 50 6.63 7.95 3.08
C GLU A 50 5.83 6.93 3.85
N ASP A 51 4.61 6.66 3.41
CA ASP A 51 3.86 5.59 4.01
C ASP A 51 2.71 5.16 3.11
N ILE A 52 2.19 3.98 3.40
CA ILE A 52 0.96 3.48 2.80
C ILE A 52 0.05 3.06 3.94
N ASN A 53 -1.11 3.67 3.99
CA ASN A 53 -2.17 3.23 4.90
C ASN A 53 -3.17 2.46 4.08
N TYR A 54 -3.54 1.27 4.52
CA TYR A 54 -4.42 0.47 3.70
C TYR A 54 -5.40 -0.33 4.54
N ASN A 55 -6.50 -0.69 3.89
CA ASN A 55 -7.50 -1.60 4.44
C ASN A 55 -7.68 -2.73 3.47
N VAL A 56 -7.82 -3.93 4.01
CA VAL A 56 -8.16 -5.11 3.21
C VAL A 56 -9.62 -5.41 3.48
N ASN A 57 -10.40 -5.48 2.42
CA ASN A 57 -11.84 -5.69 2.52
C ASN A 57 -12.24 -6.95 1.78
N LEU A 58 -13.25 -7.61 2.28
CA LEU A 58 -13.87 -8.76 1.64
C LEU A 58 -15.38 -8.57 1.78
N ASP A 59 -16.09 -8.59 0.65
CA ASP A 59 -17.54 -8.37 0.65
C ASP A 59 -17.92 -7.09 1.39
N LYS A 60 -17.13 -6.03 1.18
CA LYS A 60 -17.35 -4.71 1.78
C LYS A 60 -17.14 -4.69 3.29
N ILE A 61 -16.59 -5.75 3.86
CA ILE A 61 -16.27 -5.80 5.26
C ILE A 61 -14.76 -5.66 5.41
N ARG A 62 -14.34 -4.68 6.21
CA ARG A 62 -12.92 -4.51 6.45
C ARG A 62 -12.43 -5.62 7.36
N ILE A 63 -11.51 -6.42 6.87
CA ILE A 63 -10.98 -7.54 7.63
C ILE A 63 -9.62 -7.25 8.24
N ALA A 64 -8.89 -6.29 7.67
CA ALA A 64 -7.58 -5.93 8.19
C ALA A 64 -7.27 -4.50 7.78
N SER A 65 -6.34 -3.89 8.49
CA SER A 65 -5.76 -2.62 8.09
C SER A 65 -4.30 -2.62 8.51
N GLY A 66 -3.50 -1.82 7.82
CA GLY A 66 -2.10 -1.75 8.13
C GLY A 66 -1.47 -0.48 7.62
N ASP A 67 -0.22 -0.30 8.00
CA ASP A 67 0.60 0.82 7.59
C ASP A 67 1.96 0.29 7.19
N ILE A 68 2.46 0.75 6.08
CA ILE A 68 3.81 0.45 5.65
C ILE A 68 4.56 1.77 5.66
N GLY A 69 5.69 1.80 6.34
CA GLY A 69 6.50 2.99 6.38
C GLY A 69 6.37 3.82 7.62
N GLN A 70 5.26 3.71 8.33
CA GLN A 70 5.11 4.46 9.56
C GLN A 70 5.86 3.79 10.69
N ARG A 71 6.45 4.63 11.52
CA ARG A 71 7.16 4.15 12.67
C ARG A 71 6.26 4.19 13.87
N PRO A 72 6.16 3.08 14.62
CA PRO A 72 5.41 3.13 15.87
C PRO A 72 5.96 4.19 16.81
N GLU A 73 5.10 4.76 17.59
CA GLU A 73 5.50 5.79 18.52
C GLU A 73 6.52 5.25 19.50
N GLY A 74 7.57 6.03 19.74
CA GLY A 74 8.64 5.61 20.63
C GLY A 74 9.67 4.69 20.02
N PHE A 75 9.45 4.25 18.83
CA PHE A 75 10.37 3.37 18.13
C PHE A 75 11.49 4.20 17.48
N VAL A 76 12.70 3.77 17.63
CA VAL A 76 13.84 4.59 17.20
C VAL A 76 14.59 4.02 16.01
N ASP A 77 14.08 2.98 15.41
CA ASP A 77 14.71 2.40 14.23
C ASP A 77 14.67 3.41 13.09
N SER A 78 15.81 3.85 12.66
CA SER A 78 15.89 4.89 11.66
C SER A 78 15.52 4.40 10.26
N GLN A 79 15.42 3.10 10.08
CA GLN A 79 15.11 2.57 8.76
C GLN A 79 13.64 2.49 8.45
N ALA A 80 12.81 2.65 9.46
CA ALA A 80 11.38 2.61 9.22
C ALA A 80 10.94 3.90 8.56
N GLY A 81 10.03 3.80 7.61
CA GLY A 81 9.25 4.92 7.20
C GLY A 81 9.67 5.66 5.97
N ILE A 82 10.72 5.25 5.27
CA ILE A 82 11.13 5.98 4.08
C ILE A 82 11.59 5.01 3.01
N TYR A 83 10.98 5.13 1.84
CA TYR A 83 11.33 4.27 0.71
C TYR A 83 11.61 5.13 -0.51
N PRO A 84 12.89 5.43 -0.79
CA PRO A 84 13.21 6.17 -2.01
C PRO A 84 13.06 5.22 -3.21
N ILE A 85 12.42 5.73 -4.24
CA ILE A 85 12.23 4.98 -5.47
C ILE A 85 12.84 5.78 -6.60
N ILE A 86 13.91 5.26 -7.18
CA ILE A 86 14.59 5.96 -8.25
C ILE A 86 13.69 6.08 -9.46
N GLY A 87 14.02 7.03 -10.34
CA GLY A 87 13.25 7.23 -11.54
C GLY A 87 13.15 5.96 -12.36
N ASN A 88 11.95 5.67 -12.82
CA ASN A 88 11.62 4.46 -13.57
C ASN A 88 11.86 3.17 -12.80
N GLY A 89 12.02 3.27 -11.48
CA GLY A 89 12.21 2.11 -10.64
C GLY A 89 10.92 1.62 -10.01
N THR A 90 10.96 0.38 -9.56
CA THR A 90 9.85 -0.26 -8.86
C THR A 90 10.36 -0.80 -7.56
N VAL A 91 9.56 -0.65 -6.51
CA VAL A 91 9.88 -1.24 -5.23
C VAL A 91 8.71 -2.12 -4.80
N MET A 92 9.04 -3.25 -4.19
CA MET A 92 8.04 -4.18 -3.68
C MET A 92 7.97 -4.03 -2.18
N LEU A 93 6.78 -3.79 -1.66
CA LEU A 93 6.56 -3.58 -0.24
C LEU A 93 5.60 -4.62 0.28
N LYS A 94 5.96 -5.23 1.40
CA LYS A 94 5.15 -6.27 2.02
C LYS A 94 4.75 -5.87 3.42
N ASP A 95 3.58 -6.30 3.83
CA ASP A 95 3.13 -6.14 5.19
C ASP A 95 2.36 -7.38 5.61
N GLU A 96 2.48 -7.74 6.87
CA GLU A 96 1.78 -8.89 7.44
C GLU A 96 0.94 -8.42 8.60
N LYS A 97 -0.28 -8.92 8.66
CA LYS A 97 -1.17 -8.64 9.79
C LYS A 97 -1.78 -9.93 10.27
N THR A 98 -1.78 -10.12 11.57
CA THR A 98 -2.47 -11.24 12.18
C THR A 98 -3.87 -10.78 12.55
N ILE A 99 -4.85 -11.55 12.16
CA ILE A 99 -6.26 -11.23 12.42
C ILE A 99 -6.85 -12.32 13.27
N GLN A 100 -7.52 -11.88 14.33
CA GLN A 100 -8.23 -12.77 15.19
C GLN A 100 -9.70 -12.79 14.78
N LYS A 101 -10.28 -13.98 14.74
CA LYS A 101 -11.70 -14.14 14.44
C LYS A 101 -12.53 -13.44 15.50
N ASP A 102 -13.44 -12.59 15.06
CA ASP A 102 -14.35 -11.91 15.95
C ASP A 102 -15.74 -11.84 15.30
N ASN A 103 -16.70 -11.25 16.02
CA ASN A 103 -18.07 -11.22 15.53
C ASN A 103 -18.23 -10.44 14.25
N ARG A 104 -17.39 -9.43 14.04
CA ARG A 104 -17.49 -8.58 12.87
C ARG A 104 -17.16 -9.32 11.58
N ILE A 105 -16.22 -10.25 11.66
CA ILE A 105 -15.75 -10.95 10.47
C ILE A 105 -16.16 -12.42 10.45
N GLU A 106 -16.96 -12.84 11.42
CA GLU A 106 -17.37 -14.24 11.50
C GLU A 106 -18.09 -14.71 10.24
N ASN A 107 -18.93 -13.86 9.69
CA ASN A 107 -19.71 -14.22 8.51
C ASN A 107 -18.87 -14.43 7.26
N VAL A 108 -17.70 -13.81 7.21
CA VAL A 108 -16.84 -13.91 6.04
C VAL A 108 -15.60 -14.76 6.32
N TRP A 109 -15.50 -15.32 7.52
CA TRP A 109 -14.32 -16.07 7.91
C TRP A 109 -13.98 -17.21 6.94
N ASN A 110 -14.99 -17.97 6.55
CA ASN A 110 -14.76 -19.08 5.64
C ASN A 110 -14.31 -18.59 4.25
N LYS A 111 -14.81 -17.46 3.82
CA LYS A 111 -14.38 -16.89 2.56
C LYS A 111 -12.95 -16.40 2.63
N ILE A 112 -12.54 -15.86 3.76
CA ILE A 112 -11.17 -15.42 3.96
C ILE A 112 -10.23 -16.62 3.87
N THR A 113 -10.55 -17.69 4.60
CA THR A 113 -9.65 -18.84 4.69
C THR A 113 -9.70 -19.72 3.45
N ASP A 114 -10.72 -19.56 2.63
CA ASP A 114 -10.91 -20.36 1.43
C ASP A 114 -10.05 -19.89 0.26
N GLU A 115 -9.63 -18.65 0.28
CA GLU A 115 -8.77 -18.05 -0.72
C GLU A 115 -9.36 -18.02 -2.13
N THR A 116 -10.67 -18.26 -2.25
CA THR A 116 -11.33 -18.18 -3.54
C THR A 116 -11.97 -16.83 -3.79
N SER A 117 -11.98 -15.97 -2.80
CA SER A 117 -12.65 -14.70 -2.87
C SER A 117 -11.70 -13.62 -3.33
N SER A 118 -12.30 -12.58 -3.88
CA SER A 118 -11.57 -11.41 -4.35
C SER A 118 -11.43 -10.43 -3.19
N PHE A 119 -10.23 -9.95 -3.00
CA PHE A 119 -9.95 -8.96 -1.96
C PHE A 119 -9.86 -7.57 -2.57
N GLN A 120 -10.39 -6.61 -1.86
CA GLN A 120 -10.26 -5.21 -2.24
C GLN A 120 -9.35 -4.54 -1.23
N VAL A 121 -8.36 -3.82 -1.72
CA VAL A 121 -7.42 -3.11 -0.87
C VAL A 121 -7.48 -1.65 -1.23
N ASN A 122 -7.89 -0.83 -0.28
CA ASN A 122 -7.96 0.61 -0.51
C ASN A 122 -7.21 1.33 0.59
N GLY A 123 -6.90 2.59 0.31
CA GLY A 123 -6.19 3.39 1.28
C GLY A 123 -5.58 4.60 0.62
N SER A 124 -4.48 5.05 1.20
CA SER A 124 -3.77 6.20 0.67
C SER A 124 -2.27 6.01 0.87
N PHE A 125 -1.50 6.68 0.04
CA PHE A 125 -0.07 6.72 0.27
C PHE A 125 0.40 8.16 0.25
N ALA A 126 1.39 8.45 1.08
CA ALA A 126 2.01 9.76 1.15
C ALA A 126 3.36 9.68 0.47
N TYR A 127 3.69 10.72 -0.26
CA TYR A 127 4.93 10.76 -1.00
C TYR A 127 5.54 12.14 -0.95
N ARG A 128 6.82 12.20 -1.25
CA ARG A 128 7.56 13.45 -1.32
C ARG A 128 8.53 13.36 -2.48
N GLN A 129 8.60 14.43 -3.26
CA GLN A 129 9.54 14.51 -4.35
C GLN A 129 10.80 15.22 -3.86
N THR A 130 11.95 14.66 -4.15
CA THR A 130 13.19 15.34 -3.83
C THR A 130 13.49 16.32 -4.92
N SER A 131 13.67 17.57 -4.52
CA SER A 131 13.98 18.62 -5.45
C SER A 131 15.03 19.53 -4.81
N SER A 132 15.85 20.13 -5.62
CA SER A 132 16.88 20.99 -5.11
C SER A 132 16.32 22.28 -4.52
N PHE A 133 15.13 22.69 -4.91
CA PHE A 133 14.62 23.97 -4.48
C PHE A 133 13.46 23.91 -3.56
N GLN A 134 12.60 22.94 -3.73
CA GLN A 134 11.48 22.80 -2.82
C GLN A 134 11.01 21.38 -2.84
N ALA A 135 10.43 20.99 -1.72
CA ALA A 135 9.88 19.68 -1.60
C ALA A 135 8.42 19.70 -1.98
N PHE A 136 8.05 18.82 -2.86
CA PHE A 136 6.65 18.55 -3.13
C PHE A 136 6.28 17.30 -2.38
N GLY A 137 5.08 17.31 -1.85
CA GLY A 137 4.56 16.13 -1.24
C GLY A 137 3.08 16.07 -1.45
N GLY A 138 2.51 14.95 -1.16
CA GLY A 138 1.08 14.79 -1.29
C GLY A 138 0.64 13.46 -0.76
N GLU A 139 -0.66 13.28 -0.81
CA GLU A 139 -1.29 12.04 -0.40
C GLU A 139 -2.27 11.65 -1.48
N ILE A 140 -2.24 10.40 -1.89
CA ILE A 140 -3.05 9.92 -3.00
C ILE A 140 -3.80 8.68 -2.55
N ASP A 141 -5.11 8.66 -2.84
CA ASP A 141 -5.96 7.52 -2.52
C ASP A 141 -5.86 6.47 -3.59
N PHE A 142 -6.03 5.23 -3.20
CA PHE A 142 -6.05 4.12 -4.16
C PHE A 142 -7.11 3.12 -3.77
N ASP A 143 -7.50 2.33 -4.77
CA ASP A 143 -8.52 1.29 -4.61
C ASP A 143 -8.18 0.17 -5.59
N LEU A 144 -7.71 -0.95 -5.05
CA LEU A 144 -7.19 -2.04 -5.84
C LEU A 144 -7.96 -3.32 -5.55
N THR A 145 -8.04 -4.18 -6.55
CA THR A 145 -8.71 -5.47 -6.39
C THR A 145 -7.72 -6.58 -6.73
N HIS A 146 -7.71 -7.59 -5.90
CA HIS A 146 -6.92 -8.80 -6.14
C HIS A 146 -7.90 -9.94 -6.32
N PRO A 147 -7.95 -10.52 -7.53
CA PRO A 147 -8.87 -11.63 -7.80
C PRO A 147 -8.51 -12.89 -7.07
#